data_2d6a5e8655e5ff8d3505d43add447092
#
_entry.id   2d6a5e8655e5ff8d3505d43add447092
#
_cell.length_a   1.000
_cell.length_b   1.000
_cell.length_c   1.000
_cell.angle_alpha   90.00
_cell.angle_beta   90.00
_cell.angle_gamma   90.00
#
_symmetry.space_group_name_H-M   'P 1'
#
loop_
_entity.id
_entity.type
_entity.pdbx_description
1 polymer ?
#
loop_
_entity_poly.entity_id
_entity_poly.type
_entity_poly.pdbx_seq_one_letter_code
_entity_poly.pdbx_strand_id
1 'polypeptide(L)'
;MIADPAMSRLREWVIEEGEPLASSLQEPSDAPGLGSLVAEGERTSADAGEYALVLEAIREGYLCHYGEPRILADADADLLLLAGDLFYAYGIRRLAGLEDLESVGILSDLIRIAADLQARGEPAQAERLWPIQIMALSCGSGPDHDGLLRRLEEGEKGALEALEEWSEET
;
A
#
# COMPACT_ATOMS: atom_id res chain seq x y z
N MET A 1 -5.76 -11.94 -20.90
CA MET A 1 -5.01 -11.36 -19.77
C MET A 1 -5.48 -12.04 -18.50
N ILE A 2 -4.58 -12.56 -17.67
CA ILE A 2 -4.96 -13.21 -16.41
C ILE A 2 -5.09 -12.07 -15.39
N ALA A 3 -6.29 -11.89 -14.82
CA ALA A 3 -6.51 -10.90 -13.78
C ALA A 3 -5.58 -11.18 -12.59
N ASP A 4 -5.04 -10.13 -11.97
CA ASP A 4 -4.24 -10.26 -10.76
C ASP A 4 -5.07 -10.94 -9.66
N PRO A 5 -4.63 -12.07 -9.09
CA PRO A 5 -5.40 -12.79 -8.09
C PRO A 5 -5.73 -11.96 -6.85
N ALA A 6 -4.83 -11.07 -6.43
CA ALA A 6 -5.04 -10.20 -5.27
C ALA A 6 -6.14 -9.17 -5.57
N MET A 7 -6.13 -8.57 -6.75
CA MET A 7 -7.18 -7.63 -7.18
C MET A 7 -8.54 -8.31 -7.32
N SER A 8 -8.57 -9.55 -7.81
CA SER A 8 -9.81 -10.33 -7.89
C SER A 8 -10.40 -10.60 -6.51
N ARG A 9 -9.57 -11.00 -5.54
CA ARG A 9 -9.98 -11.22 -4.14
C ARG A 9 -10.45 -9.91 -3.47
N LEU A 10 -9.77 -8.79 -3.76
CA LEU A 10 -10.16 -7.49 -3.23
C LEU A 10 -11.55 -7.08 -3.74
N ARG A 11 -11.84 -7.30 -5.01
CA ARG A 11 -13.17 -7.05 -5.61
C ARG A 11 -14.25 -7.95 -5.00
N GLU A 12 -13.97 -9.24 -4.81
CA GLU A 12 -14.88 -10.18 -4.14
C GLU A 12 -15.24 -9.68 -2.74
N TRP A 13 -14.24 -9.21 -1.98
CA TRP A 13 -14.48 -8.64 -0.67
C TRP A 13 -15.37 -7.38 -0.74
N VAL A 14 -15.19 -6.48 -1.71
CA VAL A 14 -16.06 -5.31 -1.89
C VAL A 14 -17.51 -5.73 -2.19
N ILE A 15 -17.71 -6.79 -2.98
CA ILE A 15 -19.04 -7.35 -3.24
C ILE A 15 -19.68 -7.86 -1.93
N GLU A 16 -18.90 -8.52 -1.08
CA GLU A 16 -19.37 -9.03 0.21
C GLU A 16 -19.74 -7.89 1.20
N GLU A 17 -18.98 -6.79 1.18
CA GLU A 17 -19.29 -5.59 1.98
C GLU A 17 -20.61 -4.94 1.54
N GLY A 18 -20.96 -5.05 0.25
CA GLY A 18 -22.24 -4.60 -0.28
C GLY A 18 -22.30 -3.11 -0.61
N GLU A 19 -23.53 -2.57 -0.56
CA GLU A 19 -23.78 -1.18 -0.92
C GLU A 19 -23.31 -0.19 0.17
N PRO A 20 -22.84 1.00 -0.23
CA PRO A 20 -22.83 1.56 -1.57
C PRO A 20 -21.60 1.21 -2.43
N LEU A 21 -20.58 0.54 -1.89
CA LEU A 21 -19.33 0.26 -2.61
C LEU A 21 -19.53 -0.69 -3.80
N ALA A 22 -20.35 -1.72 -3.63
CA ALA A 22 -20.56 -2.75 -4.66
C ALA A 22 -21.10 -2.16 -5.97
N SER A 23 -21.94 -1.12 -5.89
CA SER A 23 -22.48 -0.46 -7.09
C SER A 23 -21.46 0.42 -7.82
N SER A 24 -20.37 0.76 -7.18
CA SER A 24 -19.28 1.55 -7.78
C SER A 24 -18.15 0.68 -8.34
N LEU A 25 -18.24 -0.65 -8.25
CA LEU A 25 -17.19 -1.53 -8.75
C LEU A 25 -17.01 -1.44 -10.27
N GLN A 26 -15.76 -1.40 -10.68
CA GLN A 26 -15.34 -1.54 -12.09
C GLN A 26 -14.30 -2.65 -12.26
N GLU A 27 -14.05 -3.05 -13.50
CA GLU A 27 -12.90 -3.91 -13.80
C GLU A 27 -11.59 -3.17 -13.49
N PRO A 28 -10.60 -3.87 -12.91
CA PRO A 28 -9.32 -3.25 -12.62
C PRO A 28 -8.68 -2.67 -13.89
N SER A 29 -8.04 -1.51 -13.76
CA SER A 29 -7.18 -1.01 -14.83
C SER A 29 -6.01 -1.99 -15.08
N ASP A 30 -5.48 -1.99 -16.30
CA ASP A 30 -4.35 -2.86 -16.71
C ASP A 30 -3.00 -2.50 -16.03
N ALA A 31 -3.02 -1.66 -14.99
CA ALA A 31 -1.82 -1.34 -14.22
C ALA A 31 -1.29 -2.59 -13.51
N PRO A 32 0.03 -2.82 -13.56
CA PRO A 32 0.63 -3.95 -12.85
C PRO A 32 0.30 -3.89 -11.36
N GLY A 33 -0.12 -5.01 -10.79
CA GLY A 33 -0.32 -5.14 -9.35
C GLY A 33 1.01 -5.09 -8.59
N LEU A 34 0.97 -4.67 -7.34
CA LEU A 34 2.13 -4.64 -6.45
C LEU A 34 2.46 -6.02 -5.88
N GLY A 35 1.54 -6.97 -5.99
CA GLY A 35 1.67 -8.30 -5.40
C GLY A 35 2.88 -9.10 -5.88
N SER A 36 3.30 -8.90 -7.14
CA SER A 36 4.50 -9.55 -7.66
C SER A 36 5.79 -9.13 -6.95
N LEU A 37 5.81 -7.93 -6.37
CA LEU A 37 6.99 -7.39 -5.68
C LEU A 37 7.27 -8.07 -4.34
N VAL A 38 6.26 -8.73 -3.75
CA VAL A 38 6.41 -9.45 -2.47
C VAL A 38 6.48 -10.97 -2.64
N ALA A 39 6.28 -11.49 -3.84
CA ALA A 39 6.18 -12.93 -4.09
C ALA A 39 7.51 -13.67 -3.82
N GLU A 40 8.64 -13.01 -4.05
CA GLU A 40 9.98 -13.58 -3.92
C GLU A 40 10.73 -13.09 -2.67
N GLY A 41 10.11 -12.24 -1.86
CA GLY A 41 10.73 -11.71 -0.65
C GLY A 41 10.99 -12.77 0.41
N GLU A 42 12.12 -12.71 1.07
CA GLU A 42 12.51 -13.68 2.10
C GLU A 42 11.47 -13.78 3.22
N ARG A 43 10.87 -12.65 3.61
CA ARG A 43 9.87 -12.59 4.68
C ARG A 43 8.45 -12.88 4.21
N THR A 44 8.14 -12.66 2.95
CA THR A 44 6.76 -12.64 2.43
C THR A 44 6.40 -13.84 1.55
N SER A 45 7.38 -14.57 1.05
CA SER A 45 7.17 -15.67 0.07
C SER A 45 6.30 -16.81 0.60
N ALA A 46 6.33 -17.09 1.90
CA ALA A 46 5.51 -18.16 2.51
C ALA A 46 4.00 -17.87 2.44
N ASP A 47 3.61 -16.58 2.52
CA ASP A 47 2.24 -16.11 2.49
C ASP A 47 2.03 -15.05 1.40
N ALA A 48 2.73 -15.20 0.27
CA ALA A 48 2.81 -14.20 -0.80
C ALA A 48 1.43 -13.68 -1.27
N GLY A 49 0.43 -14.56 -1.36
CA GLY A 49 -0.93 -14.19 -1.74
C GLY A 49 -1.65 -13.30 -0.72
N GLU A 50 -1.34 -13.44 0.57
CA GLU A 50 -1.89 -12.59 1.63
C GLU A 50 -1.19 -11.22 1.64
N TYR A 51 0.13 -11.19 1.55
CA TYR A 51 0.87 -9.93 1.45
C TYR A 51 0.51 -9.14 0.19
N ALA A 52 0.30 -9.82 -0.94
CA ALA A 52 -0.18 -9.20 -2.16
C ALA A 52 -1.57 -8.55 -1.95
N LEU A 53 -2.51 -9.27 -1.36
CA LEU A 53 -3.85 -8.75 -1.06
C LEU A 53 -3.80 -7.54 -0.12
N VAL A 54 -2.97 -7.61 0.93
CA VAL A 54 -2.75 -6.49 1.87
C VAL A 54 -2.23 -5.26 1.14
N LEU A 55 -1.19 -5.41 0.31
CA LEU A 55 -0.61 -4.30 -0.46
C LEU A 55 -1.62 -3.68 -1.42
N GLU A 56 -2.37 -4.51 -2.15
CA GLU A 56 -3.38 -4.00 -3.09
C GLU A 56 -4.50 -3.25 -2.36
N ALA A 57 -4.93 -3.75 -1.20
CA ALA A 57 -5.93 -3.06 -0.38
C ALA A 57 -5.41 -1.70 0.13
N ILE A 58 -4.19 -1.65 0.68
CA ILE A 58 -3.59 -0.40 1.17
C ILE A 58 -3.36 0.58 0.00
N ARG A 59 -2.91 0.09 -1.15
CA ARG A 59 -2.74 0.92 -2.36
C ARG A 59 -4.07 1.48 -2.85
N GLU A 60 -5.13 0.68 -2.85
CA GLU A 60 -6.45 1.14 -3.24
C GLU A 60 -6.99 2.19 -2.27
N GLY A 61 -6.77 1.99 -0.96
CA GLY A 61 -7.06 3.00 0.06
C GLY A 61 -6.35 4.33 -0.19
N TYR A 62 -5.06 4.28 -0.48
CA TYR A 62 -4.27 5.46 -0.83
C TYR A 62 -4.80 6.16 -2.09
N LEU A 63 -5.14 5.40 -3.14
CA LEU A 63 -5.68 5.96 -4.39
C LEU A 63 -7.07 6.57 -4.19
N CYS A 64 -7.90 6.05 -3.30
CA CYS A 64 -9.17 6.65 -2.93
C CYS A 64 -8.99 8.04 -2.28
N HIS A 65 -7.93 8.23 -1.49
CA HIS A 65 -7.66 9.51 -0.81
C HIS A 65 -6.91 10.51 -1.69
N TYR A 66 -5.98 10.06 -2.54
CA TYR A 66 -4.98 10.95 -3.17
C TYR A 66 -4.85 10.77 -4.68
N GLY A 67 -5.55 9.83 -5.29
CA GLY A 67 -5.40 9.51 -6.71
C GLY A 67 -6.68 9.06 -7.38
N GLU A 68 -6.57 8.09 -8.25
CA GLU A 68 -7.69 7.45 -8.94
C GLU A 68 -7.75 5.97 -8.58
N PRO A 69 -8.84 5.51 -7.92
CA PRO A 69 -9.02 4.10 -7.58
C PRO A 69 -9.04 3.23 -8.86
N ARG A 70 -8.50 2.02 -8.74
CA ARG A 70 -8.43 1.08 -9.87
C ARG A 70 -9.67 0.20 -10.01
N ILE A 71 -10.40 -0.03 -8.91
CA ILE A 71 -11.57 -0.91 -8.86
C ILE A 71 -12.88 -0.19 -8.52
N LEU A 72 -12.85 1.12 -8.31
CA LEU A 72 -14.06 1.92 -8.09
C LEU A 72 -14.19 2.98 -9.18
N ALA A 73 -15.41 3.16 -9.70
CA ALA A 73 -15.76 4.21 -10.65
C ALA A 73 -17.01 4.95 -10.18
N ASP A 74 -17.18 6.17 -10.66
CA ASP A 74 -18.36 7.00 -10.41
C ASP A 74 -18.71 7.20 -8.90
N ALA A 75 -17.73 7.02 -8.02
CA ALA A 75 -17.85 7.30 -6.61
C ALA A 75 -17.67 8.81 -6.33
N ASP A 76 -18.57 9.38 -5.54
CA ASP A 76 -18.40 10.76 -5.09
C ASP A 76 -17.28 10.90 -4.04
N ALA A 77 -16.91 12.13 -3.70
CA ALA A 77 -15.79 12.40 -2.79
C ALA A 77 -16.01 11.81 -1.39
N ASP A 78 -17.23 11.81 -0.88
CA ASP A 78 -17.53 11.27 0.45
C ASP A 78 -17.41 9.73 0.44
N LEU A 79 -17.91 9.09 -0.61
CA LEU A 79 -17.77 7.63 -0.76
C LEU A 79 -16.30 7.22 -0.94
N LEU A 80 -15.50 8.01 -1.68
CA LEU A 80 -14.06 7.75 -1.83
C LEU A 80 -13.32 7.85 -0.50
N LEU A 81 -13.63 8.83 0.34
CA LEU A 81 -13.02 8.94 1.67
C LEU A 81 -13.37 7.73 2.55
N LEU A 82 -14.64 7.34 2.59
CA LEU A 82 -15.08 6.17 3.35
C LEU A 82 -14.45 4.87 2.81
N ALA A 83 -14.41 4.71 1.49
CA ALA A 83 -13.79 3.56 0.84
C ALA A 83 -12.29 3.47 1.16
N GLY A 84 -11.57 4.60 1.13
CA GLY A 84 -10.15 4.66 1.46
C GLY A 84 -9.87 4.16 2.87
N ASP A 85 -10.62 4.66 3.86
CA ASP A 85 -10.52 4.20 5.25
C ASP A 85 -10.84 2.70 5.40
N LEU A 86 -11.85 2.23 4.67
CA LEU A 86 -12.27 0.83 4.71
C LEU A 86 -11.20 -0.10 4.09
N PHE A 87 -10.59 0.28 2.98
CA PHE A 87 -9.48 -0.46 2.38
C PHE A 87 -8.25 -0.51 3.29
N TYR A 88 -7.88 0.60 3.93
CA TYR A 88 -6.81 0.61 4.92
C TYR A 88 -7.11 -0.32 6.09
N ALA A 89 -8.31 -0.24 6.67
CA ALA A 89 -8.71 -1.09 7.77
C ALA A 89 -8.71 -2.58 7.38
N TYR A 90 -9.19 -2.90 6.18
CA TYR A 90 -9.18 -4.26 5.65
C TYR A 90 -7.75 -4.80 5.50
N GLY A 91 -6.86 -4.03 4.86
CA GLY A 91 -5.46 -4.43 4.67
C GLY A 91 -4.74 -4.67 5.99
N ILE A 92 -4.83 -3.73 6.92
CA ILE A 92 -4.21 -3.84 8.26
C ILE A 92 -4.80 -5.00 9.07
N ARG A 93 -6.12 -5.23 9.01
CA ARG A 93 -6.75 -6.38 9.68
C ARG A 93 -6.23 -7.71 9.14
N ARG A 94 -6.12 -7.84 7.81
CA ARG A 94 -5.55 -9.04 7.16
C ARG A 94 -4.12 -9.27 7.60
N LEU A 95 -3.30 -8.22 7.59
CA LEU A 95 -1.90 -8.26 7.99
C LEU A 95 -1.74 -8.66 9.45
N ALA A 96 -2.57 -8.10 10.34
CA ALA A 96 -2.56 -8.47 11.76
C ALA A 96 -2.87 -9.96 11.99
N GLY A 97 -3.66 -10.58 11.10
CA GLY A 97 -3.94 -12.02 11.13
C GLY A 97 -2.73 -12.90 10.81
N LEU A 98 -1.68 -12.35 10.19
CA LEU A 98 -0.40 -13.04 9.97
C LEU A 98 0.53 -12.97 11.19
N GLU A 99 0.16 -12.23 12.23
CA GLU A 99 0.96 -12.01 13.45
C GLU A 99 2.35 -11.39 13.20
N ASP A 100 2.54 -10.77 12.02
CA ASP A 100 3.78 -10.10 11.62
C ASP A 100 3.74 -8.61 12.02
N LEU A 101 4.14 -8.32 13.26
CA LEU A 101 4.14 -6.96 13.81
C LEU A 101 5.12 -6.01 13.10
N GLU A 102 6.22 -6.53 12.55
CA GLU A 102 7.16 -5.71 11.77
C GLU A 102 6.49 -5.20 10.50
N SER A 103 5.81 -6.06 9.77
CA SER A 103 5.04 -5.67 8.57
C SER A 103 3.91 -4.70 8.88
N VAL A 104 3.23 -4.86 10.02
CA VAL A 104 2.24 -3.87 10.51
C VAL A 104 2.90 -2.50 10.72
N GLY A 105 4.08 -2.46 11.32
CA GLY A 105 4.86 -1.23 11.50
C GLY A 105 5.22 -0.58 10.16
N ILE A 106 5.82 -1.34 9.23
CA ILE A 106 6.26 -0.87 7.91
C ILE A 106 5.09 -0.25 7.12
N LEU A 107 3.96 -0.96 7.03
CA LEU A 107 2.81 -0.47 6.26
C LEU A 107 2.05 0.66 6.96
N SER A 108 2.03 0.69 8.29
CA SER A 108 1.51 1.83 9.05
C SER A 108 2.35 3.10 8.81
N ASP A 109 3.67 2.97 8.78
CA ASP A 109 4.58 4.07 8.45
C ASP A 109 4.39 4.53 6.99
N LEU A 110 4.21 3.61 6.04
CA LEU A 110 3.90 3.96 4.66
C LEU A 110 2.63 4.82 4.56
N ILE A 111 1.54 4.38 5.18
CA ILE A 111 0.26 5.12 5.19
C ILE A 111 0.46 6.52 5.78
N ARG A 112 1.09 6.60 6.94
CA ARG A 112 1.28 7.84 7.70
C ARG A 112 2.21 8.83 6.98
N ILE A 113 3.37 8.38 6.50
CA ILE A 113 4.37 9.24 5.86
C ILE A 113 3.89 9.68 4.47
N ALA A 114 3.26 8.77 3.70
CA ALA A 114 2.69 9.15 2.42
C ALA A 114 1.60 10.22 2.57
N ALA A 115 0.74 10.11 3.59
CA ALA A 115 -0.27 11.13 3.90
C ALA A 115 0.37 12.49 4.28
N ASP A 116 1.42 12.48 5.08
CA ASP A 116 2.16 13.70 5.46
C ASP A 116 2.84 14.37 4.24
N LEU A 117 3.47 13.58 3.36
CA LEU A 117 4.05 14.07 2.11
C LEU A 117 2.98 14.68 1.19
N GLN A 118 1.80 14.07 1.08
CA GLN A 118 0.67 14.66 0.35
C GLN A 118 0.23 15.98 0.97
N ALA A 119 0.12 16.05 2.29
CA ALA A 119 -0.26 17.29 3.01
C ALA A 119 0.78 18.42 2.84
N ARG A 120 2.06 18.07 2.66
CA ARG A 120 3.13 19.04 2.36
C ARG A 120 3.15 19.48 0.88
N GLY A 121 2.32 18.90 0.02
CA GLY A 121 2.34 19.15 -1.42
C GLY A 121 3.48 18.45 -2.16
N GLU A 122 3.93 17.31 -1.66
CA GLU A 122 5.03 16.50 -2.18
C GLU A 122 4.56 15.12 -2.71
N PRO A 123 3.54 15.06 -3.59
CA PRO A 123 2.95 13.78 -4.04
C PRO A 123 3.96 12.87 -4.76
N ALA A 124 4.94 13.46 -5.46
CA ALA A 124 5.98 12.67 -6.14
C ALA A 124 6.88 11.92 -5.14
N GLN A 125 7.17 12.50 -3.98
CA GLN A 125 7.93 11.82 -2.93
C GLN A 125 7.09 10.71 -2.28
N ALA A 126 5.79 10.94 -2.09
CA ALA A 126 4.88 9.91 -1.59
C ALA A 126 4.87 8.67 -2.51
N GLU A 127 4.83 8.86 -3.83
CA GLU A 127 4.89 7.75 -4.79
C GLU A 127 6.25 7.01 -4.76
N ARG A 128 7.36 7.72 -4.62
CA ARG A 128 8.71 7.13 -4.51
C ARG A 128 8.90 6.31 -3.23
N LEU A 129 8.14 6.60 -2.16
CA LEU A 129 8.19 5.86 -0.91
C LEU A 129 7.63 4.42 -1.04
N TRP A 130 6.67 4.18 -1.93
CA TRP A 130 6.02 2.88 -2.07
C TRP A 130 7.00 1.73 -2.35
N PRO A 131 7.83 1.76 -3.40
CA PRO A 131 8.76 0.66 -3.68
C PRO A 131 9.76 0.42 -2.54
N ILE A 132 10.19 1.46 -1.83
CA ILE A 132 11.10 1.36 -0.69
C ILE A 132 10.45 0.58 0.45
N GLN A 133 9.21 0.92 0.81
CA GLN A 133 8.49 0.23 1.88
C GLN A 133 8.09 -1.20 1.49
N ILE A 134 7.83 -1.45 0.21
CA ILE A 134 7.60 -2.82 -0.29
C ILE A 134 8.90 -3.65 -0.17
N MET A 135 10.06 -3.07 -0.45
CA MET A 135 11.35 -3.73 -0.22
C MET A 135 11.56 -4.05 1.27
N ALA A 136 11.31 -3.08 2.15
CA ALA A 136 11.38 -3.29 3.60
C ALA A 136 10.41 -4.39 4.07
N LEU A 137 9.20 -4.44 3.52
CA LEU A 137 8.23 -5.50 3.79
C LEU A 137 8.77 -6.88 3.40
N SER A 138 9.39 -6.97 2.23
CA SER A 138 9.86 -8.23 1.63
C SER A 138 11.12 -8.78 2.28
N CYS A 139 12.06 -7.91 2.67
CA CYS A 139 13.40 -8.27 3.15
C CYS A 139 13.66 -7.93 4.62
N GLY A 140 12.83 -7.07 5.21
CA GLY A 140 13.01 -6.51 6.55
C GLY A 140 13.49 -5.05 6.52
N SER A 141 13.12 -4.26 7.52
CA SER A 141 13.49 -2.84 7.60
C SER A 141 14.91 -2.64 8.17
N GLY A 142 15.08 -2.86 9.42
CA GLY A 142 16.35 -2.66 10.11
C GLY A 142 16.63 -1.21 10.54
N PRO A 143 17.69 -1.01 11.38
CA PRO A 143 17.96 0.30 12.01
C PRO A 143 18.30 1.42 11.02
N ASP A 144 18.96 1.10 9.92
CA ASP A 144 19.37 2.08 8.91
C ASP A 144 18.14 2.63 8.18
N HIS A 145 17.26 1.75 7.74
CA HIS A 145 15.97 2.12 7.16
C HIS A 145 15.14 3.00 8.11
N ASP A 146 14.98 2.58 9.37
CA ASP A 146 14.20 3.33 10.36
C ASP A 146 14.81 4.70 10.67
N GLY A 147 16.13 4.80 10.65
CA GLY A 147 16.86 6.07 10.78
C GLY A 147 16.60 7.00 9.61
N LEU A 148 16.62 6.49 8.39
CA LEU A 148 16.37 7.25 7.17
C LEU A 148 14.91 7.71 7.06
N LEU A 149 13.95 6.86 7.46
CA LEU A 149 12.53 7.26 7.53
C LEU A 149 12.30 8.44 8.46
N ARG A 150 12.92 8.45 9.64
CA ARG A 150 12.82 9.59 10.57
C ARG A 150 13.38 10.88 9.95
N ARG A 151 14.51 10.80 9.23
CA ARG A 151 15.09 11.95 8.54
C ARG A 151 14.16 12.48 7.45
N LEU A 152 13.46 11.59 6.73
CA LEU A 152 12.45 11.97 5.75
C LEU A 152 11.28 12.70 6.42
N GLU A 153 10.78 12.20 7.54
CA GLU A 153 9.70 12.84 8.31
C GLU A 153 10.09 14.23 8.82
N GLU A 154 11.35 14.40 9.24
CA GLU A 154 11.91 15.68 9.67
C GLU A 154 12.13 16.67 8.51
N GLY A 155 11.88 16.24 7.26
CA GLY A 155 12.05 17.04 6.05
C GLY A 155 13.52 17.24 5.67
N GLU A 156 14.41 16.33 6.09
CA GLU A 156 15.82 16.41 5.76
C GLU A 156 16.06 16.14 4.28
N LYS A 157 16.76 17.07 3.63
CA LYS A 157 17.11 16.92 2.20
C LYS A 157 18.01 15.70 1.99
N GLY A 158 17.71 14.94 0.95
CA GLY A 158 18.47 13.75 0.59
C GLY A 158 18.08 12.48 1.36
N ALA A 159 17.14 12.55 2.30
CA ALA A 159 16.68 11.38 3.05
C ALA A 159 15.97 10.35 2.16
N LEU A 160 15.17 10.81 1.21
CA LEU A 160 14.47 9.92 0.28
C LEU A 160 15.44 9.25 -0.69
N GLU A 161 16.41 9.99 -1.22
CA GLU A 161 17.49 9.47 -2.06
C GLU A 161 18.31 8.39 -1.31
N ALA A 162 18.63 8.63 -0.04
CA ALA A 162 19.33 7.64 0.78
C ALA A 162 18.47 6.39 1.06
N LEU A 163 17.16 6.54 1.19
CA LEU A 163 16.23 5.39 1.30
C LEU A 163 16.16 4.59 -0.01
N GLU A 164 16.17 5.25 -1.16
CA GLU A 164 16.23 4.57 -2.46
C GLU A 164 17.53 3.77 -2.61
N GLU A 165 18.69 4.39 -2.27
CA GLU A 165 19.99 3.69 -2.26
C GLU A 165 19.94 2.47 -1.33
N TRP A 166 19.40 2.62 -0.11
CA TRP A 166 19.22 1.50 0.81
C TRP A 166 18.40 0.36 0.17
N SER A 167 17.30 0.69 -0.50
CA SER A 167 16.42 -0.32 -1.13
C SER A 167 17.05 -1.03 -2.33
N GLU A 168 18.02 -0.41 -3.01
CA GLU A 168 18.76 -1.01 -4.13
C GLU A 168 19.88 -1.96 -3.65
N GLU A 169 20.38 -1.74 -2.43
CA GLU A 169 21.46 -2.55 -1.84
C GLU A 169 20.94 -3.78 -1.06
N THR A 170 19.64 -3.82 -0.78
CA THR A 170 18.96 -4.87 -0.01
C THR A 170 18.39 -5.95 -0.90
#